data_59155e393e42da471f1a80413fff85d4
#
_entry.id   59155e393e42da471f1a80413fff85d4
#
_cell.length_a   1.000
_cell.length_b   1.000
_cell.length_c   1.000
_cell.angle_alpha   90.00
_cell.angle_beta   90.00
_cell.angle_gamma   90.00
#
_symmetry.space_group_name_H-M   'P 1'
#
loop_
_entity.id
_entity.type
_entity.pdbx_description
1 polymer ?
#
loop_
_entity_poly.entity_id
_entity_poly.type
_entity_poly.pdbx_seq_one_letter_code
_entity_poly.pdbx_strand_id
1 'polypeptide(L)'
;MTAFDKKVNGLAARHRWNIEKQARAAVPCYIIAAPTYEDTGKIVAVLNRCKGLHHETLTPIHYESWAVKVYDAGQIAAYRERERQKAALVDSFYMALKANGGDQNAAKAAQREKAVQWNAVEVFNEIYA
;
A
#
# COMPACT_ATOMS: atom_id res chain seq x y z
N MET A 1 3.29 14.33 -15.00
CA MET A 1 3.37 12.86 -15.01
C MET A 1 4.60 12.38 -14.28
N THR A 2 4.43 11.45 -13.35
CA THR A 2 5.54 10.83 -12.65
C THR A 2 6.23 9.78 -13.54
N ALA A 3 7.43 9.32 -13.11
CA ALA A 3 8.11 8.22 -13.79
C ALA A 3 7.25 6.94 -13.81
N PHE A 4 6.51 6.68 -12.73
CA PHE A 4 5.56 5.58 -12.63
C PHE A 4 4.45 5.71 -13.69
N ASP A 5 3.83 6.88 -13.80
CA ASP A 5 2.78 7.13 -14.81
C ASP A 5 3.31 6.89 -16.22
N LYS A 6 4.48 7.41 -16.54
CA LYS A 6 5.12 7.24 -17.86
C LYS A 6 5.38 5.77 -18.17
N LYS A 7 5.87 5.01 -17.18
CA LYS A 7 6.16 3.59 -17.35
C LYS A 7 4.90 2.78 -17.64
N VAL A 8 3.85 2.96 -16.84
CA VAL A 8 2.59 2.23 -17.02
C VAL A 8 1.91 2.61 -18.32
N ASN A 9 1.82 3.91 -18.64
CA ASN A 9 1.22 4.36 -19.89
C ASN A 9 2.00 3.86 -21.11
N GLY A 10 3.33 3.82 -21.04
CA GLY A 10 4.17 3.28 -22.09
C GLY A 10 3.93 1.79 -22.34
N LEU A 11 3.82 1.00 -21.29
CA LEU A 11 3.48 -0.42 -21.38
C LEU A 11 2.07 -0.63 -21.94
N ALA A 12 1.11 0.17 -21.46
CA ALA A 12 -0.27 0.09 -21.94
C ALA A 12 -0.36 0.39 -23.44
N ALA A 13 0.37 1.40 -23.92
CA ALA A 13 0.41 1.72 -25.34
C ALA A 13 1.04 0.60 -26.16
N ARG A 14 2.17 0.04 -25.68
CA ARG A 14 2.89 -1.04 -26.38
C ARG A 14 2.08 -2.33 -26.48
N HIS A 15 1.40 -2.70 -25.39
CA HIS A 15 0.66 -3.95 -25.28
C HIS A 15 -0.83 -3.80 -25.52
N ARG A 16 -1.30 -2.59 -25.82
CA ARG A 16 -2.71 -2.27 -26.05
C ARG A 16 -3.61 -2.63 -24.85
N TRP A 17 -3.11 -2.33 -23.65
CA TRP A 17 -3.89 -2.53 -22.43
C TRP A 17 -4.90 -1.39 -22.25
N ASN A 18 -6.06 -1.74 -21.73
CA ASN A 18 -7.03 -0.76 -21.26
C ASN A 18 -6.76 -0.53 -19.77
N ILE A 19 -6.34 0.68 -19.41
CA ILE A 19 -5.95 1.03 -18.04
C ILE A 19 -6.80 2.17 -17.50
N GLU A 20 -6.97 2.17 -16.18
CA GLU A 20 -7.65 3.24 -15.45
C GLU A 20 -6.82 3.61 -14.22
N LYS A 21 -6.52 4.91 -14.06
CA LYS A 21 -5.76 5.39 -12.91
C LYS A 21 -6.68 5.59 -11.71
N GLN A 22 -6.31 5.04 -10.57
CA GLN A 22 -6.99 5.21 -9.28
C GLN A 22 -6.23 6.26 -8.45
N ALA A 23 -6.33 7.52 -8.84
CA ALA A 23 -5.57 8.61 -8.21
C ALA A 23 -6.01 8.92 -6.78
N ARG A 24 -7.26 8.58 -6.42
CA ARG A 24 -7.82 8.83 -5.08
C ARG A 24 -7.55 7.72 -4.07
N ALA A 25 -6.96 6.61 -4.51
CA ALA A 25 -6.54 5.56 -3.60
C ALA A 25 -5.44 6.07 -2.66
N ALA A 26 -5.30 5.46 -1.48
CA ALA A 26 -4.25 5.81 -0.51
C ALA A 26 -2.85 5.79 -1.14
N VAL A 27 -2.61 4.82 -2.05
CA VAL A 27 -1.45 4.81 -2.92
C VAL A 27 -1.96 4.82 -4.35
N PRO A 28 -1.61 5.83 -5.18
CA PRO A 28 -2.07 5.86 -6.56
C PRO A 28 -1.64 4.60 -7.31
N CYS A 29 -2.56 4.05 -8.09
CA CYS A 29 -2.34 2.82 -8.83
C CYS A 29 -3.09 2.84 -10.16
N TYR A 30 -2.76 1.87 -11.02
CA TYR A 30 -3.49 1.63 -12.24
C TYR A 30 -4.17 0.28 -12.18
N ILE A 31 -5.38 0.20 -12.75
CA ILE A 31 -6.07 -1.06 -12.94
C ILE A 31 -6.02 -1.39 -14.42
N ILE A 32 -5.46 -2.54 -14.76
CA ILE A 32 -5.35 -3.04 -16.13
C ILE A 32 -6.46 -4.05 -16.34
N ALA A 33 -7.35 -3.78 -17.29
CA ALA A 33 -8.44 -4.69 -17.60
C ALA A 33 -7.90 -6.00 -18.19
N ALA A 34 -8.41 -7.12 -17.68
CA ALA A 34 -8.08 -8.45 -18.17
C ALA A 34 -9.39 -9.23 -18.35
N PRO A 35 -9.91 -9.35 -19.59
CA PRO A 35 -11.19 -10.02 -19.81
C PRO A 35 -11.24 -11.47 -19.34
N THR A 36 -10.09 -12.16 -19.34
CA THR A 36 -10.00 -13.56 -18.90
C THR A 36 -8.85 -13.77 -17.93
N TYR A 37 -8.86 -14.93 -17.25
CA TYR A 37 -7.75 -15.34 -16.40
C TYR A 37 -6.43 -15.44 -17.18
N GLU A 38 -6.48 -15.92 -18.42
CA GLU A 38 -5.29 -16.02 -19.27
C GLU A 38 -4.68 -14.65 -19.55
N ASP A 39 -5.50 -13.62 -19.73
CA ASP A 39 -5.05 -12.26 -19.96
C ASP A 39 -4.31 -11.71 -18.73
N THR A 40 -4.75 -12.07 -17.50
CA THR A 40 -4.01 -11.68 -16.29
C THR A 40 -2.59 -12.25 -16.31
N GLY A 41 -2.44 -13.51 -16.72
CA GLY A 41 -1.13 -14.16 -16.82
C GLY A 41 -0.21 -13.46 -17.81
N LYS A 42 -0.73 -13.04 -18.95
CA LYS A 42 0.05 -12.30 -19.97
C LYS A 42 0.51 -10.95 -19.45
N ILE A 43 -0.38 -10.23 -18.76
CA ILE A 43 -0.07 -8.93 -18.17
C ILE A 43 0.99 -9.08 -17.08
N VAL A 44 0.82 -10.04 -16.18
CA VAL A 44 1.75 -10.32 -15.08
C VAL A 44 3.14 -10.69 -15.63
N ALA A 45 3.21 -11.48 -16.70
CA ALA A 45 4.47 -11.84 -17.31
C ALA A 45 5.25 -10.62 -17.81
N VAL A 46 4.56 -9.63 -18.38
CA VAL A 46 5.18 -8.36 -18.80
C VAL A 46 5.63 -7.56 -17.57
N LEU A 47 4.77 -7.41 -16.56
CA LEU A 47 5.07 -6.64 -15.37
C LEU A 47 6.25 -7.21 -14.57
N ASN A 48 6.40 -8.54 -14.55
CA ASN A 48 7.52 -9.20 -13.88
C ASN A 48 8.87 -8.88 -14.51
N ARG A 49 8.88 -8.45 -15.77
CA ARG A 49 10.10 -8.03 -16.46
C ARG A 49 10.46 -6.57 -16.19
N CYS A 50 9.57 -5.83 -15.53
CA CYS A 50 9.74 -4.41 -15.27
C CYS A 50 10.15 -4.18 -13.81
N LYS A 51 11.26 -3.47 -13.61
CA LYS A 51 11.70 -3.09 -12.27
C LYS A 51 10.83 -1.97 -11.73
N GLY A 52 10.62 -1.97 -10.41
CA GLY A 52 9.95 -0.88 -9.72
C GLY A 52 8.44 -0.92 -9.79
N LEU A 53 7.84 -1.98 -10.30
CA LEU A 53 6.39 -2.17 -10.32
C LEU A 53 5.99 -3.33 -9.42
N HIS A 54 4.96 -3.10 -8.60
CA HIS A 54 4.30 -4.13 -7.81
C HIS A 54 2.92 -4.38 -8.38
N HIS A 55 2.52 -5.63 -8.53
CA HIS A 55 1.22 -5.98 -9.09
C HIS A 55 0.45 -6.93 -8.19
N GLU A 56 -0.87 -6.85 -8.28
CA GLU A 56 -1.81 -7.74 -7.59
C GLU A 56 -2.91 -8.10 -8.58
N THR A 57 -3.22 -9.40 -8.69
CA THR A 57 -4.32 -9.86 -9.54
C THR A 57 -5.64 -9.68 -8.81
N LEU A 58 -6.61 -9.04 -9.48
CA LEU A 58 -7.97 -8.89 -8.99
C LEU A 58 -8.85 -9.97 -9.61
N THR A 59 -9.63 -10.63 -8.77
CA THR A 59 -10.50 -11.74 -9.20
C THR A 59 -11.96 -11.29 -9.26
N PRO A 60 -12.82 -11.95 -10.07
CA PRO A 60 -14.25 -11.64 -10.10
C PRO A 60 -14.98 -11.83 -8.76
N ILE A 61 -14.36 -12.53 -7.80
CA ILE A 61 -14.94 -12.72 -6.46
C ILE A 61 -14.96 -11.42 -5.68
N HIS A 62 -13.91 -10.59 -5.81
CA HIS A 62 -13.74 -9.34 -5.06
C HIS A 62 -13.76 -8.09 -5.93
N TYR A 63 -13.93 -8.26 -7.24
CA TYR A 63 -13.93 -7.19 -8.22
C TYR A 63 -14.93 -7.54 -9.33
N GLU A 64 -15.28 -6.57 -10.19
CA GLU A 64 -16.28 -6.79 -11.25
C GLU A 64 -15.85 -7.82 -12.28
N SER A 65 -14.55 -7.93 -12.54
CA SER A 65 -13.97 -8.83 -13.53
C SER A 65 -12.52 -9.12 -13.17
N TRP A 66 -11.87 -9.98 -13.98
CA TRP A 66 -10.42 -10.13 -13.88
C TRP A 66 -9.73 -8.81 -14.21
N ALA A 67 -8.73 -8.47 -13.43
CA ALA A 67 -7.91 -7.28 -13.66
C ALA A 67 -6.55 -7.44 -12.96
N VAL A 68 -5.61 -6.56 -13.29
CA VAL A 68 -4.32 -6.50 -12.60
C VAL A 68 -4.11 -5.08 -12.10
N LYS A 69 -3.85 -4.95 -10.82
CA LYS A 69 -3.59 -3.69 -10.15
C LYS A 69 -2.09 -3.46 -10.07
N VAL A 70 -1.63 -2.28 -10.46
CA VAL A 70 -0.21 -1.96 -10.51
C VAL A 70 0.09 -0.74 -9.65
N TYR A 71 1.08 -0.87 -8.78
CA TYR A 71 1.59 0.20 -7.95
C TYR A 71 3.06 0.49 -8.27
N ASP A 72 3.50 1.70 -7.96
CA ASP A 72 4.92 1.95 -7.79
C ASP A 72 5.42 1.13 -6.60
N ALA A 73 6.43 0.29 -6.81
CA ALA A 73 6.91 -0.64 -5.78
C ALA A 73 7.42 0.09 -4.53
N GLY A 74 8.12 1.21 -4.70
CA GLY A 74 8.62 2.00 -3.58
C GLY A 74 7.51 2.65 -2.78
N GLN A 75 6.51 3.21 -3.45
CA GLN A 75 5.38 3.86 -2.79
C GLN A 75 4.52 2.87 -1.99
N ILE A 76 4.20 1.71 -2.57
CA ILE A 76 3.39 0.72 -1.86
C ILE A 76 4.14 0.11 -0.68
N ALA A 77 5.44 -0.13 -0.82
CA ALA A 77 6.27 -0.64 0.28
C ALA A 77 6.32 0.36 1.44
N ALA A 78 6.53 1.64 1.15
CA ALA A 78 6.56 2.71 2.15
C ALA A 78 5.21 2.84 2.86
N TYR A 79 4.11 2.79 2.12
CA TYR A 79 2.76 2.85 2.68
C TYR A 79 2.49 1.68 3.62
N ARG A 80 2.81 0.47 3.20
CA ARG A 80 2.61 -0.74 4.02
C ARG A 80 3.45 -0.72 5.29
N GLU A 81 4.68 -0.21 5.21
CA GLU A 81 5.55 -0.05 6.38
C GLU A 81 4.96 0.96 7.37
N ARG A 82 4.44 2.09 6.89
CA ARG A 82 3.77 3.07 7.77
C ARG A 82 2.54 2.49 8.45
N GLU A 83 1.71 1.76 7.70
CA GLU A 83 0.52 1.12 8.26
C GLU A 83 0.90 0.07 9.31
N ARG A 84 1.96 -0.68 9.07
CA ARG A 84 2.50 -1.64 10.03
C ARG A 84 2.97 -0.95 11.30
N GLN A 85 3.69 0.17 11.18
CA GLN A 85 4.14 0.96 12.32
C GLN A 85 2.98 1.55 13.11
N LYS A 86 1.95 2.06 12.44
CA LYS A 86 0.74 2.55 13.10
C LYS A 86 0.07 1.45 13.92
N ALA A 87 -0.12 0.28 13.34
CA ALA A 87 -0.73 -0.85 14.03
C ALA A 87 0.09 -1.26 15.25
N ALA A 88 1.41 -1.34 15.12
CA ALA A 88 2.30 -1.69 16.22
C ALA A 88 2.27 -0.66 17.36
N LEU A 89 2.19 0.64 17.03
CA LEU A 89 2.07 1.72 18.02
C LEU A 89 0.71 1.69 18.73
N VAL A 90 -0.38 1.41 18.02
CA VAL A 90 -1.71 1.25 18.61
C VAL A 90 -1.72 0.07 19.57
N ASP A 91 -1.14 -1.07 19.20
CA ASP A 91 -1.03 -2.23 20.08
C ASP A 91 -0.19 -1.89 21.34
N SER A 92 0.91 -1.17 21.16
CA SER A 92 1.75 -0.71 22.28
C SER A 92 0.97 0.18 23.25
N PHE A 93 0.11 1.06 22.74
CA PHE A 93 -0.77 1.89 23.59
C PHE A 93 -1.71 1.02 24.43
N TYR A 94 -2.41 0.07 23.82
CA TYR A 94 -3.36 -0.77 24.53
C TYR A 94 -2.69 -1.67 25.55
N MET A 95 -1.51 -2.21 25.24
CA MET A 95 -0.73 -2.99 26.20
C MET A 95 -0.29 -2.15 27.40
N ALA A 96 0.18 -0.92 27.15
CA ALA A 96 0.58 -0.01 28.23
C ALA A 96 -0.63 0.47 29.04
N LEU A 97 -1.78 0.69 28.39
CA LEU A 97 -3.03 1.06 29.07
C LEU A 97 -3.44 -0.02 30.08
N LYS A 98 -3.39 -1.28 29.66
CA LYS A 98 -3.69 -2.43 30.52
C LYS A 98 -2.69 -2.54 31.67
N ALA A 99 -1.40 -2.36 31.39
CA ALA A 99 -0.33 -2.44 32.39
C ALA A 99 -0.41 -1.32 33.44
N ASN A 100 -1.00 -0.16 33.10
CA ASN A 100 -1.10 1.02 33.97
C ASN A 100 -2.52 1.26 34.49
N GLY A 101 -3.33 0.22 34.59
CA GLY A 101 -4.67 0.29 35.17
C GLY A 101 -5.65 1.24 34.47
N GLY A 102 -5.48 1.46 33.14
CA GLY A 102 -6.34 2.33 32.37
C GLY A 102 -5.89 3.80 32.31
N ASP A 103 -4.70 4.12 32.79
CA ASP A 103 -4.14 5.47 32.73
C ASP A 103 -3.72 5.79 31.29
N GLN A 104 -4.51 6.63 30.62
CA GLN A 104 -4.29 7.00 29.23
C GLN A 104 -3.02 7.84 29.02
N ASN A 105 -2.70 8.72 29.98
CA ASN A 105 -1.50 9.55 29.88
C ASN A 105 -0.22 8.72 29.99
N ALA A 106 -0.20 7.76 30.91
CA ALA A 106 0.92 6.82 31.04
C ALA A 106 1.05 5.93 29.79
N ALA A 107 -0.07 5.47 29.23
CA ALA A 107 -0.08 4.67 28.01
C ALA A 107 0.45 5.44 26.81
N LYS A 108 0.05 6.71 26.65
CA LYS A 108 0.53 7.56 25.58
C LYS A 108 2.03 7.86 25.70
N ALA A 109 2.51 8.10 26.93
CA ALA A 109 3.94 8.29 27.18
C ALA A 109 4.76 7.05 26.80
N ALA A 110 4.30 5.86 27.18
CA ALA A 110 4.94 4.60 26.83
C ALA A 110 4.94 4.37 25.32
N GLN A 111 3.83 4.68 24.65
CA GLN A 111 3.73 4.60 23.19
C GLN A 111 4.73 5.54 22.50
N ARG A 112 4.88 6.76 23.02
CA ARG A 112 5.85 7.72 22.48
C ARG A 112 7.28 7.20 22.62
N GLU A 113 7.63 6.59 23.76
CA GLU A 113 8.95 5.96 23.95
C GLU A 113 9.20 4.87 22.91
N LYS A 114 8.20 4.02 22.63
CA LYS A 114 8.30 3.00 21.59
C LYS A 114 8.51 3.63 20.22
N ALA A 115 7.81 4.70 19.92
CA ALA A 115 7.98 5.42 18.65
C ALA A 115 9.41 5.94 18.48
N VAL A 116 10.01 6.45 19.55
CA VAL A 116 11.41 6.88 19.53
C VAL A 116 12.35 5.70 19.29
N GLN A 117 12.15 4.59 20.02
CA GLN A 117 12.97 3.38 19.87
C GLN A 117 12.90 2.80 18.46
N TRP A 118 11.75 2.86 17.82
CA TRP A 118 11.52 2.32 16.48
C TRP A 118 11.77 3.32 15.36
N ASN A 119 12.23 4.53 15.69
CA ASN A 119 12.41 5.63 14.72
C ASN A 119 11.10 5.93 13.96
N ALA A 120 9.99 5.95 14.67
CA ALA A 120 8.65 6.11 14.13
C ALA A 120 7.90 7.32 14.72
N VAL A 121 8.62 8.37 15.13
CA VAL A 121 8.04 9.57 15.76
C VAL A 121 7.06 10.28 14.82
N GLU A 122 7.36 10.33 13.52
CA GLU A 122 6.45 10.93 12.53
C GLU A 122 5.12 10.19 12.48
N VAL A 123 5.15 8.86 12.54
CA VAL A 123 3.95 8.03 12.56
C VAL A 123 3.16 8.24 13.84
N PHE A 124 3.84 8.35 14.98
CA PHE A 124 3.20 8.68 16.26
C PHE A 124 2.47 10.03 16.18
N ASN A 125 3.13 11.06 15.66
CA ASN A 125 2.54 12.38 15.49
C ASN A 125 1.33 12.35 14.56
N GLU A 126 1.36 11.52 13.53
CA GLU A 126 0.27 11.34 12.58
C GLU A 126 -0.98 10.73 13.23
N ILE A 127 -0.80 9.78 14.15
CA ILE A 127 -1.90 9.16 14.91
C ILE A 127 -2.65 10.20 15.75
N TYR A 128 -1.93 11.19 16.29
CA TYR A 128 -2.49 12.21 17.18
C TYR A 128 -2.66 13.58 16.52
N ALA A 129 -2.55 13.65 15.22
CA ALA A 129 -2.76 14.89 14.48
C ALA A 129 -4.21 15.36 14.49
#